data_02515f122d6da6d5921515c439f10c02
#
_entry.id   02515f122d6da6d5921515c439f10c02
#
_cell.length_a   1.000
_cell.length_b   1.000
_cell.length_c   1.000
_cell.angle_alpha   90.00
_cell.angle_beta   90.00
_cell.angle_gamma   90.00
#
_symmetry.space_group_name_H-M   'P 1'
#
loop_
_entity.id
_entity.type
_entity.pdbx_description
1 polymer ?
#
loop_
_entity_poly.entity_id
_entity_poly.type
_entity_poly.pdbx_seq_one_letter_code
_entity_poly.pdbx_strand_id
1 'polypeptide(L)'
;LELVESWSGLRQATLLGVIDDTQTAMGARLLRRRLLAPLLDVERIRRRHDQVELFVVHSRLRADLRKCLADVTDMERIVARATLGEANPRELGSLRDGLSASARGVEVLGSVNDAAGREALGLGTELDLCADLADELRRALVERPPAQAKEGAVFAPGYDVELDESDALQKHGAERMVELESRLREGTGIPTLKLRYTRVFGWYIEVSRAQAGKAPKEWRRKQTVATGERYTNPELDELADKITTAEERHRERELE
;
A
#
# COMPACT_ATOMS: atom_id res chain seq x y z
N LEU A 1 42.51 -8.74 3.18
CA LEU A 1 41.88 -7.50 3.63
C LEU A 1 40.42 -7.76 3.98
N GLU A 2 40.01 -7.53 5.21
CA GLU A 2 38.62 -7.68 5.67
C GLU A 2 37.79 -6.47 5.23
N LEU A 3 37.57 -6.34 3.93
CA LEU A 3 36.80 -5.21 3.36
C LEU A 3 35.31 -5.33 3.63
N VAL A 4 34.73 -6.49 3.33
CA VAL A 4 33.26 -6.72 3.39
C VAL A 4 32.88 -7.96 4.19
N GLU A 5 33.84 -8.87 4.42
CA GLU A 5 33.69 -10.10 5.19
C GLU A 5 34.86 -10.25 6.13
N SER A 6 34.62 -10.64 7.38
CA SER A 6 35.67 -10.89 8.37
C SER A 6 35.79 -12.38 8.67
N TRP A 7 36.98 -12.80 9.12
CA TRP A 7 37.23 -14.16 9.60
C TRP A 7 36.34 -14.57 10.77
N SER A 8 35.96 -13.57 11.59
CA SER A 8 35.08 -13.79 12.73
C SER A 8 33.60 -13.87 12.38
N GLY A 9 33.23 -13.60 11.12
CA GLY A 9 31.83 -13.46 10.69
C GLY A 9 31.13 -12.19 11.21
N LEU A 10 31.83 -11.35 11.98
CA LEU A 10 31.26 -10.12 12.55
C LEU A 10 31.37 -8.98 11.53
N ARG A 11 30.24 -8.43 11.10
CA ARG A 11 30.19 -7.28 10.19
C ARG A 11 31.01 -6.08 10.71
N GLN A 12 30.98 -5.83 11.99
CA GLN A 12 31.69 -4.73 12.64
C GLN A 12 33.22 -4.83 12.54
N ALA A 13 33.76 -6.02 12.29
CA ALA A 13 35.19 -6.26 12.08
C ALA A 13 35.65 -5.99 10.65
N THR A 14 34.78 -5.49 9.77
CA THR A 14 35.11 -5.17 8.39
C THR A 14 35.21 -3.68 8.17
N LEU A 15 35.96 -3.24 7.13
CA LEU A 15 35.99 -1.84 6.73
C LEU A 15 34.57 -1.33 6.40
N LEU A 16 33.79 -2.10 5.65
CA LEU A 16 32.41 -1.76 5.34
C LEU A 16 31.58 -1.54 6.61
N GLY A 17 31.71 -2.44 7.60
CA GLY A 17 30.97 -2.33 8.86
C GLY A 17 31.30 -1.08 9.67
N VAL A 18 32.52 -0.57 9.55
CA VAL A 18 32.97 0.65 10.24
C VAL A 18 32.47 1.92 9.54
N ILE A 19 32.48 1.96 8.20
CA ILE A 19 32.18 3.18 7.42
C ILE A 19 30.74 3.25 6.91
N ASP A 20 29.96 2.17 7.02
CA ASP A 20 28.58 2.14 6.51
C ASP A 20 27.64 2.88 7.46
N ASP A 21 27.41 4.15 7.13
CA ASP A 21 26.43 5.03 7.75
C ASP A 21 25.33 5.44 6.71
N THR A 22 25.10 4.59 5.73
CA THR A 22 24.11 4.84 4.67
C THR A 22 22.68 4.81 5.21
N GLN A 23 21.80 5.64 4.63
CA GLN A 23 20.40 5.73 5.05
C GLN A 23 19.49 4.84 4.19
N THR A 24 19.96 4.39 3.01
CA THR A 24 19.16 3.62 2.07
C THR A 24 19.81 2.29 1.72
N ALA A 25 19.01 1.26 1.44
CA ALA A 25 19.52 -0.03 0.98
C ALA A 25 20.31 0.08 -0.34
N MET A 26 19.86 0.96 -1.24
CA MET A 26 20.56 1.26 -2.51
C MET A 26 21.92 1.89 -2.25
N GLY A 27 22.00 2.83 -1.30
CA GLY A 27 23.27 3.44 -0.87
C GLY A 27 24.24 2.43 -0.28
N ALA A 28 23.76 1.53 0.57
CA ALA A 28 24.58 0.45 1.15
C ALA A 28 25.15 -0.48 0.07
N ARG A 29 24.32 -0.88 -0.91
CA ARG A 29 24.79 -1.67 -2.06
C ARG A 29 25.84 -0.92 -2.89
N LEU A 30 25.63 0.39 -3.11
CA LEU A 30 26.59 1.22 -3.84
C LEU A 30 27.93 1.34 -3.09
N LEU A 31 27.89 1.57 -1.77
CA LEU A 31 29.08 1.66 -0.92
C LEU A 31 29.88 0.35 -0.97
N ARG A 32 29.21 -0.80 -0.77
CA ARG A 32 29.82 -2.12 -0.88
C ARG A 32 30.48 -2.33 -2.25
N ARG A 33 29.78 -2.00 -3.33
CA ARG A 33 30.32 -2.11 -4.70
C ARG A 33 31.55 -1.24 -4.91
N ARG A 34 31.54 0.01 -4.39
CA ARG A 34 32.67 0.92 -4.48
C ARG A 34 33.91 0.45 -3.73
N LEU A 35 33.75 -0.24 -2.61
CA LEU A 35 34.87 -0.85 -1.86
C LEU A 35 35.47 -2.04 -2.61
N LEU A 36 34.62 -2.87 -3.23
CA LEU A 36 35.07 -4.05 -3.97
C LEU A 36 35.66 -3.73 -5.34
N ALA A 37 35.30 -2.60 -5.94
CA ALA A 37 35.77 -2.15 -7.24
C ALA A 37 36.24 -0.70 -7.16
N PRO A 38 37.45 -0.45 -6.60
CA PRO A 38 38.00 0.89 -6.47
C PRO A 38 38.32 1.47 -7.87
N LEU A 39 38.23 2.82 -7.97
CA LEU A 39 38.59 3.53 -9.18
C LEU A 39 40.11 3.60 -9.33
N LEU A 40 40.58 3.57 -10.57
CA LEU A 40 41.97 3.82 -10.96
C LEU A 40 42.17 5.22 -11.58
N ASP A 41 41.12 5.81 -12.10
CA ASP A 41 41.12 7.13 -12.72
C ASP A 41 41.21 8.23 -11.64
N VAL A 42 42.28 9.01 -11.68
CA VAL A 42 42.61 10.04 -10.70
C VAL A 42 41.55 11.15 -10.70
N GLU A 43 41.08 11.59 -11.87
CA GLU A 43 40.08 12.65 -11.97
C GLU A 43 38.72 12.21 -11.37
N ARG A 44 38.32 10.98 -11.61
CA ARG A 44 37.11 10.43 -11.00
C ARG A 44 37.23 10.25 -9.48
N ILE A 45 38.44 9.93 -9.01
CA ILE A 45 38.73 9.84 -7.57
C ILE A 45 38.60 11.25 -6.95
N ARG A 46 39.22 12.28 -7.55
CA ARG A 46 39.16 13.65 -7.08
C ARG A 46 37.72 14.16 -6.99
N ARG A 47 36.92 13.97 -8.04
CA ARG A 47 35.50 14.35 -8.02
C ARG A 47 34.73 13.71 -6.86
N ARG A 48 35.03 12.45 -6.52
CA ARG A 48 34.42 11.83 -5.33
C ARG A 48 34.87 12.46 -4.02
N HIS A 49 36.13 12.84 -3.93
CA HIS A 49 36.66 13.56 -2.76
C HIS A 49 35.99 14.93 -2.62
N ASP A 50 35.82 15.67 -3.70
CA ASP A 50 35.15 16.97 -3.71
C ASP A 50 33.69 16.84 -3.23
N GLN A 51 32.99 15.79 -3.66
CA GLN A 51 31.65 15.48 -3.15
C GLN A 51 31.63 15.22 -1.64
N VAL A 52 32.60 14.46 -1.13
CA VAL A 52 32.70 14.17 0.30
C VAL A 52 33.04 15.44 1.08
N GLU A 53 34.00 16.25 0.60
CA GLU A 53 34.39 17.51 1.21
C GLU A 53 33.20 18.46 1.32
N LEU A 54 32.38 18.59 0.27
CA LEU A 54 31.16 19.38 0.30
C LEU A 54 30.27 19.01 1.50
N PHE A 55 30.01 17.73 1.70
CA PHE A 55 29.17 17.27 2.81
C PHE A 55 29.88 17.31 4.19
N VAL A 56 31.20 17.30 4.23
CA VAL A 56 31.97 17.54 5.46
C VAL A 56 31.84 19.01 5.89
N VAL A 57 32.04 19.94 4.94
CA VAL A 57 31.96 21.38 5.19
C VAL A 57 30.51 21.81 5.48
N HIS A 58 29.54 21.35 4.71
CA HIS A 58 28.14 21.74 4.84
C HIS A 58 27.35 20.74 5.71
N SER A 59 27.63 20.71 7.01
CA SER A 59 27.04 19.75 7.96
C SER A 59 25.51 19.82 8.03
N ARG A 60 24.92 21.02 7.88
CA ARG A 60 23.47 21.21 7.87
C ARG A 60 22.84 20.59 6.61
N LEU A 61 23.40 20.85 5.43
CA LEU A 61 22.97 20.24 4.17
C LEU A 61 22.99 18.71 4.27
N ARG A 62 24.11 18.17 4.80
CA ARG A 62 24.23 16.72 5.03
C ARG A 62 23.12 16.19 5.95
N ALA A 63 22.85 16.89 7.06
CA ALA A 63 21.81 16.47 7.99
C ALA A 63 20.39 16.49 7.38
N ASP A 64 20.09 17.53 6.62
CA ASP A 64 18.77 17.67 5.99
C ASP A 64 18.59 16.64 4.84
N LEU A 65 19.63 16.40 4.04
CA LEU A 65 19.60 15.35 3.02
C LEU A 65 19.42 13.95 3.66
N ARG A 66 20.11 13.67 4.78
CA ARG A 66 19.96 12.39 5.49
C ARG A 66 18.53 12.14 5.98
N LYS A 67 17.81 13.19 6.41
CA LYS A 67 16.38 13.07 6.76
C LYS A 67 15.53 12.68 5.56
N CYS A 68 15.76 13.31 4.41
CA CYS A 68 15.05 12.93 3.18
C CYS A 68 15.36 11.48 2.78
N LEU A 69 16.64 11.08 2.84
CA LEU A 69 17.07 9.73 2.48
C LEU A 69 16.52 8.65 3.42
N ALA A 70 16.22 8.97 4.67
CA ALA A 70 15.62 8.02 5.62
C ALA A 70 14.20 7.58 5.18
N ASP A 71 13.50 8.43 4.43
CA ASP A 71 12.17 8.14 3.89
C ASP A 71 12.24 7.43 2.52
N VAL A 72 13.43 7.33 1.90
CA VAL A 72 13.62 6.67 0.60
C VAL A 72 13.67 5.17 0.78
N THR A 73 12.68 4.48 0.24
CA THR A 73 12.57 3.02 0.24
C THR A 73 13.50 2.36 -0.77
N ASP A 74 13.60 1.04 -0.76
CA ASP A 74 14.38 0.27 -1.76
C ASP A 74 13.65 0.22 -3.11
N MET A 75 13.66 1.35 -3.82
CA MET A 75 12.95 1.52 -5.09
C MET A 75 13.48 0.56 -6.18
N GLU A 76 14.80 0.29 -6.22
CA GLU A 76 15.37 -0.68 -7.19
C GLU A 76 14.69 -2.06 -7.05
N ARG A 77 14.52 -2.53 -5.83
CA ARG A 77 13.88 -3.82 -5.56
C ARG A 77 12.38 -3.78 -5.90
N ILE A 78 11.69 -2.71 -5.55
CA ILE A 78 10.26 -2.57 -5.82
C ILE A 78 10.01 -2.53 -7.32
N VAL A 79 10.78 -1.74 -8.07
CA VAL A 79 10.67 -1.65 -9.54
C VAL A 79 10.95 -3.00 -10.19
N ALA A 80 12.01 -3.71 -9.76
CA ALA A 80 12.30 -5.05 -10.29
C ALA A 80 11.12 -6.01 -10.07
N ARG A 81 10.49 -6.00 -8.88
CA ARG A 81 9.31 -6.82 -8.60
C ARG A 81 8.08 -6.37 -9.39
N ALA A 82 7.88 -5.06 -9.55
CA ALA A 82 6.79 -4.52 -10.36
C ALA A 82 6.91 -4.94 -11.84
N THR A 83 8.12 -4.92 -12.39
CA THR A 83 8.38 -5.39 -13.77
C THR A 83 8.04 -6.88 -13.96
N LEU A 84 8.17 -7.68 -12.91
CA LEU A 84 7.80 -9.10 -12.91
C LEU A 84 6.32 -9.35 -12.58
N GLY A 85 5.54 -8.32 -12.30
CA GLY A 85 4.15 -8.45 -11.84
C GLY A 85 4.01 -9.00 -10.42
N GLU A 86 5.06 -8.91 -9.60
CA GLU A 86 5.10 -9.46 -8.25
C GLU A 86 4.98 -8.40 -7.14
N ALA A 87 5.02 -7.11 -7.49
CA ALA A 87 4.88 -6.05 -6.50
C ALA A 87 3.47 -6.03 -5.91
N ASN A 88 3.39 -5.91 -4.60
CA ASN A 88 2.12 -5.78 -3.92
C ASN A 88 1.71 -4.30 -3.74
N PRO A 89 0.43 -4.00 -3.43
CA PRO A 89 -0.05 -2.62 -3.30
C PRO A 89 0.74 -1.78 -2.30
N ARG A 90 1.16 -2.36 -1.18
CA ARG A 90 1.98 -1.66 -0.17
C ARG A 90 3.36 -1.30 -0.70
N GLU A 91 3.98 -2.16 -1.51
CA GLU A 91 5.26 -1.86 -2.16
C GLU A 91 5.10 -0.71 -3.16
N LEU A 92 4.00 -0.66 -3.93
CA LEU A 92 3.71 0.47 -4.83
C LEU A 92 3.48 1.79 -4.06
N GLY A 93 2.77 1.74 -2.92
CA GLY A 93 2.66 2.88 -2.01
C GLY A 93 4.03 3.34 -1.48
N SER A 94 4.91 2.38 -1.12
CA SER A 94 6.27 2.68 -0.71
C SER A 94 7.12 3.28 -1.84
N LEU A 95 6.89 2.87 -3.08
CA LEU A 95 7.53 3.48 -4.27
C LEU A 95 7.08 4.94 -4.44
N ARG A 96 5.78 5.22 -4.36
CA ARG A 96 5.22 6.58 -4.38
C ARG A 96 5.90 7.50 -3.35
N ASP A 97 6.00 7.01 -2.12
CA ASP A 97 6.56 7.76 -1.00
C ASP A 97 8.07 7.97 -1.17
N GLY A 98 8.78 6.94 -1.66
CA GLY A 98 10.21 7.00 -1.99
C GLY A 98 10.53 7.99 -3.11
N LEU A 99 9.72 8.03 -4.18
CA LEU A 99 9.85 9.02 -5.27
C LEU A 99 9.65 10.45 -4.72
N SER A 100 8.63 10.66 -3.90
CA SER A 100 8.38 11.95 -3.26
C SER A 100 9.52 12.37 -2.33
N ALA A 101 10.09 11.43 -1.57
CA ALA A 101 11.25 11.69 -0.71
C ALA A 101 12.50 12.02 -1.52
N SER A 102 12.71 11.35 -2.65
CA SER A 102 13.81 11.63 -3.58
C SER A 102 13.72 13.05 -4.15
N ALA A 103 12.53 13.48 -4.55
CA ALA A 103 12.28 14.84 -5.03
C ALA A 103 12.65 15.89 -3.97
N ARG A 104 12.21 15.71 -2.71
CA ARG A 104 12.61 16.57 -1.59
C ARG A 104 14.14 16.58 -1.38
N GLY A 105 14.80 15.43 -1.53
CA GLY A 105 16.26 15.34 -1.45
C GLY A 105 16.97 16.17 -2.53
N VAL A 106 16.45 16.16 -3.74
CA VAL A 106 16.99 16.99 -4.86
C VAL A 106 16.75 18.49 -4.61
N GLU A 107 15.61 18.87 -4.06
CA GLU A 107 15.36 20.26 -3.63
C GLU A 107 16.36 20.73 -2.57
N VAL A 108 16.64 19.87 -1.58
CA VAL A 108 17.68 20.16 -0.55
C VAL A 108 19.05 20.35 -1.20
N LEU A 109 19.43 19.50 -2.16
CA LEU A 109 20.69 19.67 -2.92
C LEU A 109 20.68 20.93 -3.78
N GLY A 110 19.54 21.31 -4.32
CA GLY A 110 19.35 22.55 -5.09
C GLY A 110 19.61 23.84 -4.28
N SER A 111 19.56 23.76 -2.93
CA SER A 111 19.90 24.88 -2.05
C SER A 111 21.39 25.20 -1.98
N VAL A 112 22.25 24.38 -2.58
CA VAL A 112 23.69 24.65 -2.71
C VAL A 112 23.91 25.81 -3.68
N ASN A 113 24.30 26.96 -3.16
CA ASN A 113 24.53 28.18 -3.95
C ASN A 113 25.94 28.28 -4.54
N ASP A 114 26.85 27.42 -4.09
CA ASP A 114 28.21 27.35 -4.59
C ASP A 114 28.27 26.62 -5.94
N ALA A 115 28.86 27.28 -6.96
CA ALA A 115 28.96 26.74 -8.31
C ALA A 115 29.80 25.45 -8.35
N ALA A 116 30.92 25.43 -7.63
CA ALA A 116 31.79 24.24 -7.55
C ALA A 116 31.09 23.06 -6.89
N GLY A 117 30.33 23.32 -5.83
CA GLY A 117 29.51 22.29 -5.13
C GLY A 117 28.40 21.72 -6.02
N ARG A 118 27.75 22.56 -6.82
CA ARG A 118 26.73 22.11 -7.80
C ARG A 118 27.34 21.24 -8.89
N GLU A 119 28.52 21.64 -9.41
CA GLU A 119 29.26 20.85 -10.39
C GLU A 119 29.73 19.50 -9.79
N ALA A 120 30.28 19.53 -8.57
CA ALA A 120 30.71 18.31 -7.87
C ALA A 120 29.56 17.31 -7.68
N LEU A 121 28.35 17.80 -7.38
CA LEU A 121 27.14 16.97 -7.21
C LEU A 121 26.53 16.53 -8.54
N GLY A 122 26.98 17.06 -9.67
CA GLY A 122 26.41 16.78 -10.98
C GLY A 122 25.00 17.37 -11.17
N LEU A 123 24.64 18.41 -10.42
CA LEU A 123 23.34 19.08 -10.48
C LEU A 123 23.11 19.92 -11.75
N GLY A 124 24.02 19.87 -12.70
CA GLY A 124 23.88 20.50 -14.02
C GLY A 124 23.17 19.61 -15.06
N THR A 125 22.95 18.32 -14.75
CA THR A 125 22.20 17.39 -15.58
C THR A 125 20.75 17.34 -15.11
N GLU A 126 19.81 17.35 -16.04
CA GLU A 126 18.40 17.11 -15.73
C GLU A 126 18.26 15.69 -15.15
N LEU A 127 17.82 15.63 -13.90
CA LEU A 127 17.46 14.38 -13.24
C LEU A 127 15.97 14.14 -13.47
N ASP A 128 15.63 13.05 -14.14
CA ASP A 128 14.26 12.61 -14.20
C ASP A 128 13.87 12.03 -12.84
N LEU A 129 12.98 12.72 -12.15
CA LEU A 129 12.44 12.32 -10.84
C LEU A 129 11.18 11.46 -10.97
N CYS A 130 10.80 11.06 -12.17
CA CYS A 130 9.58 10.30 -12.48
C CYS A 130 8.34 10.92 -11.79
N ALA A 131 8.19 12.23 -11.94
CA ALA A 131 7.10 12.97 -11.29
C ALA A 131 5.72 12.51 -11.78
N ASP A 132 5.60 12.17 -13.05
CA ASP A 132 4.43 11.59 -13.68
C ASP A 132 4.01 10.27 -13.01
N LEU A 133 4.96 9.37 -12.78
CA LEU A 133 4.72 8.12 -12.08
C LEU A 133 4.34 8.35 -10.61
N ALA A 134 5.02 9.27 -9.92
CA ALA A 134 4.69 9.61 -8.54
C ALA A 134 3.26 10.17 -8.43
N ASP A 135 2.85 11.02 -9.37
CA ASP A 135 1.51 11.59 -9.42
C ASP A 135 0.46 10.54 -9.78
N GLU A 136 0.77 9.61 -10.69
CA GLU A 136 -0.13 8.49 -11.01
C GLU A 136 -0.36 7.60 -9.79
N LEU A 137 0.71 7.16 -9.13
CA LEU A 137 0.59 6.34 -7.91
C LEU A 137 -0.13 7.08 -6.77
N ARG A 138 -0.02 8.41 -6.71
CA ARG A 138 -0.75 9.21 -5.71
C ARG A 138 -2.23 9.30 -6.00
N ARG A 139 -2.61 9.38 -7.28
CA ARG A 139 -4.01 9.39 -7.69
C ARG A 139 -4.65 8.02 -7.57
N ALA A 140 -3.89 6.97 -7.93
CA ALA A 140 -4.40 5.62 -7.99
C ALA A 140 -4.57 4.96 -6.62
N LEU A 141 -3.60 5.14 -5.71
CA LEU A 141 -3.55 4.36 -4.48
C LEU A 141 -4.09 5.15 -3.28
N VAL A 142 -4.75 4.42 -2.38
CA VAL A 142 -5.07 4.97 -1.05
C VAL A 142 -3.79 5.37 -0.30
N GLU A 143 -3.91 6.17 0.76
CA GLU A 143 -2.76 6.64 1.54
C GLU A 143 -1.91 5.47 2.08
N ARG A 144 -2.58 4.42 2.58
CA ARG A 144 -1.94 3.22 3.14
C ARG A 144 -2.49 1.96 2.47
N PRO A 145 -1.94 1.57 1.31
CA PRO A 145 -2.40 0.38 0.61
C PRO A 145 -2.20 -0.90 1.42
N PRO A 146 -3.06 -1.91 1.26
CA PRO A 146 -2.95 -3.18 1.95
C PRO A 146 -1.72 -3.97 1.50
N ALA A 147 -1.34 -4.99 2.28
CA ALA A 147 -0.24 -5.87 1.92
C ALA A 147 -0.59 -6.80 0.76
N GLN A 148 -1.86 -7.12 0.59
CA GLN A 148 -2.34 -8.01 -0.46
C GLN A 148 -3.56 -7.39 -1.14
N ALA A 149 -3.60 -7.40 -2.48
CA ALA A 149 -4.73 -6.86 -3.23
C ALA A 149 -6.08 -7.52 -2.85
N LYS A 150 -6.06 -8.80 -2.49
CA LYS A 150 -7.27 -9.51 -2.04
C LYS A 150 -7.89 -8.98 -0.73
N GLU A 151 -7.18 -8.13 0.00
CA GLU A 151 -7.72 -7.47 1.20
C GLU A 151 -8.70 -6.34 0.82
N GLY A 152 -8.67 -5.88 -0.44
CA GLY A 152 -9.48 -4.78 -0.95
C GLY A 152 -8.97 -3.41 -0.50
N ALA A 153 -9.65 -2.36 -0.97
CA ALA A 153 -9.31 -0.97 -0.67
C ALA A 153 -7.88 -0.57 -1.10
N VAL A 154 -7.50 -0.99 -2.30
CA VAL A 154 -6.21 -0.66 -2.93
C VAL A 154 -6.26 0.73 -3.54
N PHE A 155 -7.33 1.02 -4.28
CA PHE A 155 -7.47 2.24 -5.07
C PHE A 155 -8.15 3.37 -4.32
N ALA A 156 -7.71 4.58 -4.62
CA ALA A 156 -8.30 5.80 -4.06
C ALA A 156 -9.67 6.08 -4.71
N PRO A 157 -10.66 6.57 -3.94
CA PRO A 157 -11.93 7.00 -4.51
C PRO A 157 -11.74 8.04 -5.62
N GLY A 158 -12.45 7.88 -6.72
CA GLY A 158 -12.36 8.76 -7.89
C GLY A 158 -11.30 8.35 -8.91
N TYR A 159 -10.54 7.28 -8.66
CA TYR A 159 -9.55 6.80 -9.62
C TYR A 159 -10.17 5.93 -10.71
N ASP A 160 -11.03 5.00 -10.33
CA ASP A 160 -11.71 4.09 -11.26
C ASP A 160 -13.23 4.16 -11.04
N VAL A 161 -13.96 4.49 -12.12
CA VAL A 161 -15.41 4.69 -12.06
C VAL A 161 -16.15 3.41 -11.71
N GLU A 162 -15.69 2.26 -12.20
CA GLU A 162 -16.35 0.97 -11.95
C GLU A 162 -16.17 0.53 -10.49
N LEU A 163 -15.00 0.81 -9.89
CA LEU A 163 -14.77 0.59 -8.47
C LEU A 163 -15.67 1.49 -7.61
N ASP A 164 -15.75 2.79 -7.94
CA ASP A 164 -16.61 3.73 -7.22
C ASP A 164 -18.09 3.36 -7.30
N GLU A 165 -18.56 2.92 -8.48
CA GLU A 165 -19.94 2.44 -8.65
C GLU A 165 -20.22 1.18 -7.84
N SER A 166 -19.29 0.22 -7.81
CA SER A 166 -19.44 -1.01 -7.03
C SER A 166 -19.42 -0.74 -5.52
N ASP A 167 -18.57 0.17 -5.05
CA ASP A 167 -18.54 0.65 -3.66
C ASP A 167 -19.84 1.33 -3.25
N ALA A 168 -20.39 2.16 -4.14
CA ALA A 168 -21.67 2.81 -3.91
C ALA A 168 -22.80 1.77 -3.79
N LEU A 169 -22.80 0.75 -4.67
CA LEU A 169 -23.77 -0.34 -4.61
C LEU A 169 -23.67 -1.17 -3.33
N GLN A 170 -22.46 -1.43 -2.85
CA GLN A 170 -22.25 -2.13 -1.57
C GLN A 170 -22.76 -1.30 -0.38
N LYS A 171 -22.45 -0.01 -0.33
CA LYS A 171 -22.94 0.90 0.73
C LYS A 171 -24.46 0.99 0.73
N HIS A 172 -25.07 1.24 -0.44
CA HIS A 172 -26.52 1.26 -0.56
C HIS A 172 -27.15 -0.10 -0.25
N GLY A 173 -26.47 -1.19 -0.60
CA GLY A 173 -26.90 -2.55 -0.26
C GLY A 173 -27.00 -2.77 1.25
N ALA A 174 -25.98 -2.32 2.00
CA ALA A 174 -25.98 -2.42 3.46
C ALA A 174 -27.10 -1.57 4.10
N GLU A 175 -27.33 -0.35 3.62
CA GLU A 175 -28.43 0.51 4.06
C GLU A 175 -29.78 -0.14 3.81
N ARG A 176 -29.99 -0.69 2.60
CA ARG A 176 -31.22 -1.41 2.24
C ARG A 176 -31.44 -2.67 3.06
N MET A 177 -30.36 -3.38 3.47
CA MET A 177 -30.48 -4.51 4.40
C MET A 177 -31.00 -4.09 5.77
N VAL A 178 -30.53 -2.95 6.30
CA VAL A 178 -31.03 -2.38 7.57
C VAL A 178 -32.50 -1.95 7.45
N GLU A 179 -32.86 -1.31 6.36
CA GLU A 179 -34.26 -0.93 6.06
C GLU A 179 -35.16 -2.15 5.92
N LEU A 180 -34.71 -3.18 5.20
CA LEU A 180 -35.42 -4.44 5.06
C LEU A 180 -35.64 -5.13 6.43
N GLU A 181 -34.61 -5.17 7.26
CA GLU A 181 -34.72 -5.72 8.62
C GLU A 181 -35.82 -4.98 9.42
N SER A 182 -35.83 -3.66 9.37
CA SER A 182 -36.83 -2.84 10.07
C SER A 182 -38.23 -3.09 9.57
N ARG A 183 -38.45 -3.10 8.24
CA ARG A 183 -39.75 -3.40 7.63
C ARG A 183 -40.25 -4.80 7.94
N LEU A 184 -39.39 -5.80 7.86
CA LEU A 184 -39.73 -7.17 8.18
C LEU A 184 -40.10 -7.33 9.68
N ARG A 185 -39.40 -6.63 10.56
CA ARG A 185 -39.67 -6.61 12.00
C ARG A 185 -41.03 -6.01 12.31
N GLU A 186 -41.34 -4.88 11.69
CA GLU A 186 -42.63 -4.18 11.83
C GLU A 186 -43.78 -5.00 11.22
N GLY A 187 -43.61 -5.48 9.98
CA GLY A 187 -44.64 -6.20 9.26
C GLY A 187 -45.01 -7.55 9.88
N THR A 188 -44.05 -8.23 10.50
CA THR A 188 -44.27 -9.55 11.16
C THR A 188 -44.61 -9.44 12.64
N GLY A 189 -44.36 -8.31 13.29
CA GLY A 189 -44.47 -8.14 14.73
C GLY A 189 -43.49 -9.03 15.51
N ILE A 190 -42.34 -9.36 14.92
CA ILE A 190 -41.25 -10.14 15.54
C ILE A 190 -40.10 -9.22 15.93
N PRO A 191 -40.05 -8.69 17.16
CA PRO A 191 -39.05 -7.70 17.55
C PRO A 191 -37.62 -8.25 17.63
N THR A 192 -37.46 -9.55 17.72
CA THR A 192 -36.15 -10.23 17.78
C THR A 192 -35.63 -10.66 16.42
N LEU A 193 -36.36 -10.38 15.34
CA LEU A 193 -35.93 -10.66 13.97
C LEU A 193 -34.64 -9.93 13.65
N LYS A 194 -33.68 -10.62 13.02
CA LYS A 194 -32.42 -10.06 12.55
C LYS A 194 -32.06 -10.62 11.20
N LEU A 195 -31.54 -9.76 10.32
CA LEU A 195 -30.84 -10.19 9.13
C LEU A 195 -29.38 -10.51 9.47
N ARG A 196 -28.90 -11.68 9.09
CA ARG A 196 -27.54 -12.13 9.36
C ARG A 196 -26.93 -12.75 8.11
N TYR A 197 -25.61 -12.74 8.07
CA TYR A 197 -24.81 -13.33 7.00
C TYR A 197 -23.91 -14.45 7.54
N THR A 198 -23.79 -15.54 6.79
CA THR A 198 -22.76 -16.56 6.99
C THR A 198 -22.20 -16.99 5.64
N ARG A 199 -20.92 -17.35 5.59
CA ARG A 199 -20.27 -17.81 4.35
C ARG A 199 -20.95 -19.04 3.72
N VAL A 200 -21.58 -19.90 4.53
CA VAL A 200 -22.19 -21.16 4.06
C VAL A 200 -23.60 -20.95 3.51
N PHE A 201 -24.37 -20.04 4.11
CA PHE A 201 -25.80 -19.88 3.77
C PHE A 201 -26.13 -18.52 3.13
N GLY A 202 -25.15 -17.63 3.00
CA GLY A 202 -25.38 -16.24 2.59
C GLY A 202 -26.20 -15.47 3.64
N TRP A 203 -27.00 -14.52 3.17
CA TRP A 203 -27.93 -13.77 4.00
C TRP A 203 -29.15 -14.60 4.39
N TYR A 204 -29.65 -14.41 5.61
CA TYR A 204 -30.84 -15.08 6.13
C TYR A 204 -31.51 -14.25 7.23
N ILE A 205 -32.80 -14.53 7.42
CA ILE A 205 -33.64 -13.98 8.47
C ILE A 205 -33.55 -14.92 9.66
N GLU A 206 -33.03 -14.44 10.80
CA GLU A 206 -32.99 -15.20 12.05
C GLU A 206 -34.17 -14.83 12.92
N VAL A 207 -34.97 -15.84 13.33
CA VAL A 207 -36.09 -15.70 14.22
C VAL A 207 -35.88 -16.62 15.40
N SER A 208 -36.09 -16.12 16.63
CA SER A 208 -35.99 -16.91 17.85
C SER A 208 -37.03 -18.05 17.86
N ARG A 209 -36.70 -19.17 18.49
CA ARG A 209 -37.61 -20.33 18.57
C ARG A 209 -38.98 -20.00 19.14
N ALA A 210 -39.04 -19.09 20.14
CA ALA A 210 -40.29 -18.66 20.76
C ALA A 210 -41.23 -17.90 19.78
N GLN A 211 -40.69 -17.33 18.72
CA GLN A 211 -41.44 -16.52 17.76
C GLN A 211 -41.49 -17.12 16.35
N ALA A 212 -40.90 -18.30 16.14
CA ALA A 212 -40.88 -18.97 14.84
C ALA A 212 -42.28 -19.23 14.28
N GLY A 213 -43.29 -19.46 15.14
CA GLY A 213 -44.68 -19.62 14.72
C GLY A 213 -45.35 -18.35 14.14
N LYS A 214 -44.72 -17.17 14.28
CA LYS A 214 -45.18 -15.91 13.69
C LYS A 214 -44.59 -15.66 12.31
N ALA A 215 -43.61 -16.49 11.89
CA ALA A 215 -42.97 -16.32 10.56
C ALA A 215 -44.02 -16.50 9.46
N PRO A 216 -44.07 -15.60 8.47
CA PRO A 216 -44.97 -15.72 7.31
C PRO A 216 -44.81 -17.06 6.60
N LYS A 217 -45.92 -17.65 6.15
CA LYS A 217 -45.91 -18.96 5.47
C LYS A 217 -45.17 -18.95 4.12
N GLU A 218 -45.10 -17.81 3.48
CA GLU A 218 -44.36 -17.58 2.25
C GLU A 218 -42.83 -17.58 2.42
N TRP A 219 -42.33 -17.47 3.66
CA TRP A 219 -40.91 -17.55 3.90
C TRP A 219 -40.40 -18.99 3.79
N ARG A 220 -39.32 -19.15 3.04
CA ARG A 220 -38.66 -20.45 2.88
C ARG A 220 -37.70 -20.70 4.04
N ARG A 221 -37.91 -21.76 4.81
CA ARG A 221 -37.00 -22.14 5.86
C ARG A 221 -35.69 -22.72 5.28
N LYS A 222 -34.55 -22.13 5.64
CA LYS A 222 -33.21 -22.60 5.27
C LYS A 222 -32.65 -23.60 6.28
N GLN A 223 -32.80 -23.32 7.59
CA GLN A 223 -32.20 -24.15 8.63
C GLN A 223 -32.89 -23.96 9.99
N THR A 224 -32.94 -25.02 10.78
CA THR A 224 -33.26 -24.96 12.23
C THR A 224 -31.98 -25.06 13.03
N VAL A 225 -31.77 -24.14 13.97
CA VAL A 225 -30.63 -24.10 14.90
C VAL A 225 -31.11 -24.16 16.33
N ALA A 226 -30.19 -24.41 17.28
CA ALA A 226 -30.54 -24.54 18.70
C ALA A 226 -31.25 -23.29 19.25
N THR A 227 -30.90 -22.12 18.78
CA THR A 227 -31.39 -20.80 19.24
C THR A 227 -32.60 -20.28 18.48
N GLY A 228 -32.94 -20.82 17.30
CA GLY A 228 -34.01 -20.30 16.47
C GLY A 228 -34.13 -20.99 15.12
N GLU A 229 -34.82 -20.34 14.22
CA GLU A 229 -35.01 -20.78 12.85
C GLU A 229 -34.49 -19.71 11.86
N ARG A 230 -33.97 -20.18 10.74
CA ARG A 230 -33.41 -19.34 9.67
C ARG A 230 -34.28 -19.43 8.42
N TYR A 231 -34.68 -18.29 7.93
CA TYR A 231 -35.56 -18.17 6.78
C TYR A 231 -34.94 -17.32 5.68
N THR A 232 -35.55 -17.37 4.49
CA THR A 232 -35.32 -16.41 3.42
C THR A 232 -36.68 -16.06 2.78
N ASN A 233 -36.70 -14.96 2.05
CA ASN A 233 -37.80 -14.53 1.21
C ASN A 233 -37.26 -13.99 -0.13
N PRO A 234 -38.11 -13.84 -1.17
CA PRO A 234 -37.66 -13.36 -2.47
C PRO A 234 -36.99 -11.99 -2.44
N GLU A 235 -37.45 -11.07 -1.59
CA GLU A 235 -36.89 -9.73 -1.48
C GLU A 235 -35.46 -9.75 -0.89
N LEU A 236 -35.22 -10.58 0.14
CA LEU A 236 -33.89 -10.78 0.70
C LEU A 236 -32.96 -11.47 -0.30
N ASP A 237 -33.43 -12.49 -1.01
CA ASP A 237 -32.64 -13.20 -2.00
C ASP A 237 -32.20 -12.25 -3.13
N GLU A 238 -33.10 -11.42 -3.67
CA GLU A 238 -32.78 -10.44 -4.72
C GLU A 238 -31.77 -9.37 -4.26
N LEU A 239 -31.95 -8.85 -3.03
CA LEU A 239 -31.03 -7.86 -2.48
C LEU A 239 -29.66 -8.49 -2.17
N ALA A 240 -29.62 -9.70 -1.66
CA ALA A 240 -28.40 -10.46 -1.39
C ALA A 240 -27.62 -10.73 -2.69
N ASP A 241 -28.28 -11.15 -3.75
CA ASP A 241 -27.65 -11.39 -5.06
C ASP A 241 -27.03 -10.11 -5.64
N LYS A 242 -27.71 -8.97 -5.53
CA LYS A 242 -27.18 -7.69 -5.99
C LYS A 242 -25.91 -7.29 -5.23
N ILE A 243 -25.90 -7.45 -3.90
CA ILE A 243 -24.73 -7.13 -3.07
C ILE A 243 -23.56 -8.07 -3.40
N THR A 244 -23.80 -9.37 -3.48
CA THR A 244 -22.77 -10.37 -3.76
C THR A 244 -22.15 -10.15 -5.14
N THR A 245 -22.97 -9.87 -6.16
CA THR A 245 -22.49 -9.57 -7.51
C THR A 245 -21.63 -8.29 -7.54
N ALA A 246 -22.01 -7.26 -6.77
CA ALA A 246 -21.22 -6.03 -6.69
C ALA A 246 -19.87 -6.28 -5.99
N GLU A 247 -19.84 -7.08 -4.92
CA GLU A 247 -18.61 -7.47 -4.23
C GLU A 247 -17.66 -8.29 -5.12
N GLU A 248 -18.20 -9.22 -5.91
CA GLU A 248 -17.41 -10.04 -6.85
C GLU A 248 -16.80 -9.16 -7.94
N ARG A 249 -17.58 -8.30 -8.58
CA ARG A 249 -17.09 -7.35 -9.60
C ARG A 249 -16.05 -6.40 -9.06
N HIS A 250 -16.26 -5.86 -7.87
CA HIS A 250 -15.28 -4.97 -7.23
C HIS A 250 -13.94 -5.70 -7.04
N ARG A 251 -13.97 -6.92 -6.51
CA ARG A 251 -12.76 -7.73 -6.30
C ARG A 251 -12.05 -8.09 -7.60
N GLU A 252 -12.79 -8.46 -8.63
CA GLU A 252 -12.22 -8.76 -9.95
C GLU A 252 -11.53 -7.52 -10.52
N ARG A 253 -12.18 -6.35 -10.46
CA ARG A 253 -11.64 -5.09 -10.96
C ARG A 253 -10.40 -4.63 -10.21
N GLU A 254 -10.31 -4.83 -8.90
CA GLU A 254 -9.10 -4.52 -8.12
C GLU A 254 -7.90 -5.42 -8.46
N LEU A 255 -8.13 -6.58 -9.07
CA LEU A 255 -7.08 -7.53 -9.44
C LEU A 255 -6.60 -7.38 -10.90
N GLU A 256 -7.37 -6.71 -11.76
CA GLU A 256 -6.98 -6.37 -13.13
C GLU A 256 -5.93 -5.26 -13.19
#